data_fb91bf273e9c51984e36a1829b6461a9
#
_entry.id   fb91bf273e9c51984e36a1829b6461a9
#
_cell.length_a   1.000
_cell.length_b   1.000
_cell.length_c   1.000
_cell.angle_alpha   90.00
_cell.angle_beta   90.00
_cell.angle_gamma   90.00
#
_symmetry.space_group_name_H-M   'P 1'
#
loop_
_entity.id
_entity.type
_entity.pdbx_description
1 polymer ?
#
loop_
_entity_poly.entity_id
_entity_poly.type
_entity_poly.pdbx_seq_one_letter_code
_entity_poly.pdbx_strand_id
1 'polypeptide(L)'
;LAGASHADMRPAPENPVHILQIHGTSDSTIAYDGADIAGNAYPSAKNTVTQWAQYNGCEAQAAERELRDLVANLEGHESSVMVFNQGCKAGGSSELWTIADGSHVPAFSDTFAEQVVEWLLAHPKSYNSFSD
;
A
#
# COMPACT_ATOMS: atom_id res chain seq x y z
N LEU A 1 -3.47 0.59 6.34
CA LEU A 1 -2.54 1.04 7.36
C LEU A 1 -1.60 -0.08 7.76
N ALA A 2 -0.52 0.24 8.43
CA ALA A 2 0.57 -0.59 8.90
C ALA A 2 0.15 -2.02 9.25
N GLY A 3 -0.01 -2.84 8.25
CA GLY A 3 -0.35 -4.24 8.35
C GLY A 3 0.76 -5.10 7.77
N ALA A 4 0.79 -6.37 8.15
CA ALA A 4 1.72 -7.34 7.61
C ALA A 4 1.01 -8.63 7.24
N SER A 5 1.55 -9.36 6.27
CA SER A 5 1.13 -10.72 5.95
C SER A 5 2.33 -11.65 6.09
N HIS A 6 2.08 -12.95 6.24
CA HIS A 6 3.18 -13.92 6.30
C HIS A 6 4.04 -13.90 5.03
N ALA A 7 5.36 -13.94 5.19
CA ALA A 7 6.29 -13.92 4.05
C ALA A 7 6.12 -15.14 3.14
N ASP A 8 5.90 -16.33 3.72
CA ASP A 8 6.00 -17.61 3.01
C ASP A 8 4.65 -18.24 2.63
N MET A 9 3.53 -17.64 3.04
CA MET A 9 2.20 -18.24 2.87
C MET A 9 1.19 -17.29 2.22
N ARG A 10 1.59 -16.61 1.17
CA ARG A 10 0.69 -15.74 0.41
C ARG A 10 0.13 -16.49 -0.79
N PRO A 11 -1.15 -16.87 -0.76
CA PRO A 11 -1.79 -17.35 -1.98
C PRO A 11 -1.89 -16.21 -2.99
N ALA A 12 -1.58 -16.50 -4.25
CA ALA A 12 -1.90 -15.56 -5.32
C ALA A 12 -3.42 -15.42 -5.42
N PRO A 13 -3.97 -14.19 -5.48
CA PRO A 13 -5.40 -14.00 -5.67
C PRO A 13 -5.83 -14.49 -7.06
N GLU A 14 -7.04 -15.02 -7.15
CA GLU A 14 -7.62 -15.44 -8.44
C GLU A 14 -7.89 -14.24 -9.36
N ASN A 15 -8.28 -13.13 -8.77
CA ASN A 15 -8.64 -11.91 -9.49
C ASN A 15 -7.72 -10.75 -9.10
N PRO A 16 -7.43 -9.83 -10.04
CA PRO A 16 -6.70 -8.61 -9.73
C PRO A 16 -7.45 -7.75 -8.72
N VAL A 17 -6.72 -7.04 -7.88
CA VAL A 17 -7.27 -6.11 -6.88
C VAL A 17 -6.42 -4.84 -6.80
N HIS A 18 -7.06 -3.72 -6.48
CA HIS A 18 -6.35 -2.49 -6.13
C HIS A 18 -5.90 -2.56 -4.68
N ILE A 19 -4.61 -2.33 -4.43
CA ILE A 19 -4.01 -2.38 -3.10
C ILE A 19 -3.41 -1.02 -2.76
N LEU A 20 -3.77 -0.50 -1.59
CA LEU A 20 -3.11 0.63 -0.94
C LEU A 20 -2.54 0.19 0.40
N GLN A 21 -1.24 0.36 0.57
CA GLN A 21 -0.57 0.26 1.86
C GLN A 21 -0.09 1.63 2.30
N ILE A 22 -0.37 2.03 3.53
CA ILE A 22 0.10 3.26 4.17
C ILE A 22 0.92 2.85 5.37
N HIS A 23 2.19 3.27 5.46
CA HIS A 23 3.10 2.77 6.50
C HIS A 23 4.14 3.81 6.90
N GLY A 24 4.34 3.98 8.20
CA GLY A 24 5.35 4.87 8.77
C GLY A 24 6.72 4.22 8.87
N THR A 25 7.79 4.95 8.54
CA THR A 25 9.17 4.40 8.60
C THR A 25 9.68 4.21 10.03
N SER A 26 9.09 4.90 11.02
CA SER A 26 9.41 4.76 12.45
C SER A 26 8.40 3.88 13.20
N ASP A 27 7.68 3.01 12.48
CA ASP A 27 6.76 2.05 13.09
C ASP A 27 7.54 1.01 13.91
N SER A 28 7.40 1.09 15.24
CA SER A 28 8.06 0.16 16.18
C SER A 28 7.22 -1.07 16.52
N THR A 29 5.98 -1.14 16.06
CA THR A 29 5.06 -2.27 16.30
C THR A 29 5.10 -3.25 15.12
N ILE A 30 4.90 -2.75 13.91
CA ILE A 30 5.05 -3.50 12.67
C ILE A 30 6.14 -2.81 11.85
N ALA A 31 7.35 -3.34 11.88
CA ALA A 31 8.51 -2.70 11.26
C ALA A 31 8.29 -2.48 9.73
N TYR A 32 8.54 -1.26 9.28
CA TYR A 32 8.43 -0.89 7.86
C TYR A 32 9.27 -1.80 6.94
N ASP A 33 10.47 -2.16 7.40
CA ASP A 33 11.41 -3.01 6.65
C ASP A 33 11.14 -4.51 6.78
N GLY A 34 10.06 -4.88 7.48
CA GLY A 34 9.74 -6.28 7.77
C GLY A 34 10.48 -6.79 9.02
N ALA A 35 9.98 -7.85 9.59
CA ALA A 35 10.56 -8.48 10.79
C ALA A 35 9.98 -9.90 10.98
N ASP A 36 10.14 -10.43 12.20
CA ASP A 36 9.54 -11.67 12.67
C ASP A 36 8.69 -11.39 13.92
N ILE A 37 7.50 -11.95 13.93
CA ILE A 37 6.63 -11.93 15.13
C ILE A 37 6.37 -13.39 15.53
N ALA A 38 6.95 -13.80 16.64
CA ALA A 38 6.77 -15.14 17.21
C ALA A 38 7.06 -16.30 16.23
N GLY A 39 8.14 -16.18 15.45
CA GLY A 39 8.55 -17.18 14.45
C GLY A 39 7.82 -17.06 13.11
N ASN A 40 7.06 -15.99 12.91
CA ASN A 40 6.37 -15.72 11.64
C ASN A 40 6.97 -14.48 10.99
N ALA A 41 7.82 -14.70 10.00
CA ALA A 41 8.40 -13.61 9.22
C ALA A 41 7.34 -12.89 8.40
N TYR A 42 7.45 -11.56 8.33
CA TYR A 42 6.64 -10.73 7.44
C TYR A 42 7.54 -9.79 6.61
N PRO A 43 7.14 -9.49 5.37
CA PRO A 43 7.94 -8.69 4.47
C PRO A 43 7.86 -7.20 4.80
N SER A 44 8.80 -6.43 4.24
CA SER A 44 8.72 -4.98 4.27
C SER A 44 7.46 -4.45 3.58
N ALA A 45 7.07 -3.22 3.89
CA ALA A 45 5.98 -2.52 3.21
C ALA A 45 6.21 -2.48 1.69
N LYS A 46 7.44 -2.17 1.27
CA LYS A 46 7.83 -2.15 -0.14
C LYS A 46 7.70 -3.51 -0.82
N ASN A 47 8.19 -4.57 -0.16
CA ASN A 47 8.07 -5.93 -0.70
C ASN A 47 6.61 -6.38 -0.77
N THR A 48 5.77 -5.97 0.17
CA THR A 48 4.33 -6.26 0.15
C THR A 48 3.68 -5.68 -1.11
N VAL A 49 3.83 -4.39 -1.38
CA VAL A 49 3.20 -3.77 -2.56
C VAL A 49 3.80 -4.28 -3.87
N THR A 50 5.10 -4.58 -3.90
CA THR A 50 5.77 -5.19 -5.07
C THR A 50 5.20 -6.58 -5.36
N GLN A 51 4.96 -7.40 -4.34
CA GLN A 51 4.33 -8.72 -4.51
C GLN A 51 2.90 -8.61 -5.05
N TRP A 52 2.12 -7.66 -4.55
CA TRP A 52 0.78 -7.41 -5.07
C TRP A 52 0.79 -6.88 -6.51
N ALA A 53 1.77 -6.05 -6.87
CA ALA A 53 1.97 -5.64 -8.26
C ALA A 53 2.25 -6.84 -9.17
N GLN A 54 3.06 -7.81 -8.74
CA GLN A 54 3.30 -9.05 -9.47
C GLN A 54 2.03 -9.89 -9.64
N TYR A 55 1.22 -10.06 -8.59
CA TYR A 55 -0.07 -10.77 -8.68
C TYR A 55 -1.02 -10.09 -9.66
N ASN A 56 -1.05 -8.78 -9.66
CA ASN A 56 -1.83 -7.97 -10.58
C ASN A 56 -1.27 -7.96 -12.01
N GLY A 57 -0.08 -8.53 -12.25
CA GLY A 57 0.57 -8.56 -13.57
C GLY A 57 1.09 -7.20 -14.02
N CYS A 58 1.35 -6.29 -13.10
CA CYS A 58 1.92 -4.98 -13.40
C CYS A 58 3.38 -5.07 -13.87
N GLU A 59 3.82 -4.05 -14.61
CA GLU A 59 5.24 -3.86 -14.91
C GLU A 59 6.05 -3.68 -13.62
N ALA A 60 7.31 -4.16 -13.65
CA ALA A 60 8.16 -4.19 -12.46
C ALA A 60 8.62 -2.80 -12.00
N GLN A 61 8.50 -1.78 -12.86
CA GLN A 61 8.90 -0.42 -12.55
C GLN A 61 7.77 0.38 -11.94
N ALA A 62 7.97 0.84 -10.70
CA ALA A 62 7.06 1.76 -10.05
C ALA A 62 7.23 3.19 -10.58
N ALA A 63 6.13 3.93 -10.58
CA ALA A 63 6.13 5.38 -10.77
C ALA A 63 6.08 6.09 -9.42
N GLU A 64 6.78 7.19 -9.30
CA GLU A 64 6.65 8.14 -8.18
C GLU A 64 5.51 9.12 -8.48
N ARG A 65 4.81 9.56 -7.43
CA ARG A 65 3.76 10.58 -7.50
C ARG A 65 4.09 11.75 -6.58
N GLU A 66 3.26 12.79 -6.62
CA GLU A 66 3.37 13.93 -5.72
C GLU A 66 3.32 13.47 -4.26
N LEU A 67 4.12 14.15 -3.42
CA LEU A 67 4.14 13.90 -1.99
C LEU A 67 2.78 14.26 -1.36
N ARG A 68 2.45 13.59 -0.26
CA ARG A 68 1.23 13.82 0.51
C ARG A 68 1.55 14.33 1.90
N ASP A 69 0.66 15.13 2.44
CA ASP A 69 0.60 15.52 3.85
C ASP A 69 -0.43 14.61 4.55
N LEU A 70 0.05 13.61 5.29
CA LEU A 70 -0.80 12.64 5.97
C LEU A 70 -0.79 12.76 7.48
N VAL A 71 0.18 13.48 8.06
CA VAL A 71 0.43 13.51 9.51
C VAL A 71 0.55 14.93 10.03
N ALA A 72 -0.36 15.31 10.93
CA ALA A 72 -0.50 16.68 11.43
C ALA A 72 0.69 17.25 12.19
N ASN A 73 1.53 16.40 12.79
CA ASN A 73 2.68 16.82 13.61
C ASN A 73 4.04 16.58 12.94
N LEU A 74 4.04 16.27 11.64
CA LEU A 74 5.24 16.25 10.81
C LEU A 74 5.18 17.43 9.83
N GLU A 75 6.34 18.01 9.49
CA GLU A 75 6.38 19.18 8.62
C GLU A 75 6.21 18.81 7.14
N GLY A 76 5.38 19.57 6.44
CA GLY A 76 5.26 19.56 4.99
C GLY A 76 4.55 18.31 4.45
N HIS A 77 4.88 17.97 3.21
CA HIS A 77 4.39 16.77 2.56
C HIS A 77 5.38 15.63 2.82
N GLU A 78 5.30 15.04 4.00
CA GLU A 78 6.24 14.04 4.51
C GLU A 78 6.09 12.66 3.88
N SER A 79 4.98 12.40 3.17
CA SER A 79 4.65 11.06 2.68
C SER A 79 4.93 10.90 1.19
N SER A 80 5.83 9.99 0.85
CA SER A 80 6.10 9.62 -0.54
C SER A 80 5.09 8.60 -1.07
N VAL A 81 4.82 8.65 -2.38
CA VAL A 81 3.86 7.79 -3.06
C VAL A 81 4.55 7.00 -4.18
N MET A 82 4.55 5.67 -4.06
CA MET A 82 5.07 4.73 -5.05
C MET A 82 3.92 3.91 -5.63
N VAL A 83 3.79 3.88 -6.96
CA VAL A 83 2.63 3.28 -7.66
C VAL A 83 3.08 2.30 -8.73
N PHE A 84 2.49 1.10 -8.72
CA PHE A 84 2.51 0.14 -9.82
C PHE A 84 1.13 0.12 -10.48
N ASN A 85 1.01 0.77 -11.63
CA ASN A 85 -0.25 0.87 -12.38
C ASN A 85 -0.07 0.72 -13.89
N GLN A 86 1.14 0.40 -14.37
CA GLN A 86 1.41 0.15 -15.78
C GLN A 86 1.37 -1.35 -16.07
N GLY A 87 0.79 -1.72 -17.22
CA GLY A 87 0.72 -3.10 -17.66
C GLY A 87 -0.14 -4.04 -16.81
N CYS A 88 -0.76 -3.56 -15.74
CA CYS A 88 -1.56 -4.37 -14.83
C CYS A 88 -2.79 -4.97 -15.53
N LYS A 89 -3.25 -6.12 -15.06
CA LYS A 89 -4.55 -6.67 -15.41
C LYS A 89 -5.67 -5.69 -15.00
N ALA A 90 -6.75 -5.66 -15.76
CA ALA A 90 -7.89 -4.78 -15.47
C ALA A 90 -8.42 -5.00 -14.03
N GLY A 91 -8.60 -3.92 -13.28
CA GLY A 91 -9.03 -3.95 -11.88
C GLY A 91 -7.91 -4.22 -10.86
N GLY A 92 -6.63 -4.11 -11.29
CA GLY A 92 -5.46 -4.28 -10.42
C GLY A 92 -4.52 -3.09 -10.46
N SER A 93 -3.97 -2.75 -9.31
CA SER A 93 -2.84 -1.84 -9.11
C SER A 93 -2.26 -2.07 -7.72
N SER A 94 -1.10 -1.50 -7.43
CA SER A 94 -0.54 -1.57 -6.09
C SER A 94 0.16 -0.26 -5.76
N GLU A 95 -0.13 0.31 -4.59
CA GLU A 95 0.36 1.62 -4.19
C GLU A 95 0.84 1.62 -2.75
N LEU A 96 1.95 2.29 -2.48
CA LEU A 96 2.51 2.50 -1.15
C LEU A 96 2.61 3.99 -0.85
N TRP A 97 2.01 4.42 0.25
CA TRP A 97 2.26 5.72 0.86
C TRP A 97 3.18 5.53 2.06
N THR A 98 4.41 6.02 1.94
CA THR A 98 5.43 5.92 2.98
C THR A 98 5.48 7.21 3.77
N ILE A 99 5.08 7.17 5.04
CA ILE A 99 5.14 8.31 5.95
C ILE A 99 6.55 8.36 6.55
N ALA A 100 7.37 9.34 6.14
CA ALA A 100 8.70 9.55 6.72
C ALA A 100 8.55 9.88 8.21
N ASP A 101 9.32 9.20 9.06
CA ASP A 101 9.27 9.30 10.52
C ASP A 101 7.90 9.01 11.17
N GLY A 102 6.94 8.50 10.39
CA GLY A 102 5.63 8.10 10.88
C GLY A 102 5.69 6.90 11.82
N SER A 103 4.94 6.97 12.93
CA SER A 103 4.77 5.86 13.88
C SER A 103 3.70 4.88 13.43
N HIS A 104 3.45 3.81 14.24
CA HIS A 104 2.39 2.82 13.97
C HIS A 104 0.99 3.43 13.89
N VAL A 105 0.68 4.38 14.75
CA VAL A 105 -0.57 5.15 14.75
C VAL A 105 -0.21 6.63 14.87
N PRO A 106 0.10 7.30 13.75
CA PRO A 106 0.46 8.71 13.78
C PRO A 106 -0.78 9.60 14.03
N ALA A 107 -0.54 10.84 14.42
CA ALA A 107 -1.58 11.86 14.48
C ALA A 107 -1.91 12.30 13.04
N PHE A 108 -2.92 11.68 12.42
CA PHE A 108 -3.27 11.97 11.04
C PHE A 108 -3.69 13.42 10.82
N SER A 109 -3.38 13.97 9.64
CA SER A 109 -3.84 15.27 9.19
C SER A 109 -5.36 15.30 8.98
N ASP A 110 -5.96 16.48 9.00
CA ASP A 110 -7.40 16.66 8.78
C ASP A 110 -7.85 16.18 7.38
N THR A 111 -6.93 16.13 6.41
CA THR A 111 -7.18 15.68 5.03
C THR A 111 -6.92 14.20 4.80
N PHE A 112 -6.36 13.48 5.77
CA PHE A 112 -6.01 12.07 5.62
C PHE A 112 -7.19 11.20 5.16
N ALA A 113 -8.32 11.31 5.85
CA ALA A 113 -9.50 10.51 5.55
C ALA A 113 -10.05 10.81 4.14
N GLU A 114 -10.05 12.08 3.72
CA GLU A 114 -10.46 12.51 2.38
C GLU A 114 -9.55 11.87 1.33
N GLN A 115 -8.24 11.97 1.48
CA GLN A 115 -7.27 11.39 0.55
C GLN A 115 -7.43 9.86 0.38
N VAL A 116 -7.69 9.14 1.48
CA VAL A 116 -7.94 7.68 1.42
C VAL A 116 -9.26 7.38 0.71
N VAL A 117 -10.33 8.13 0.99
CA VAL A 117 -11.63 7.96 0.33
C VAL A 117 -11.55 8.28 -1.15
N GLU A 118 -10.87 9.35 -1.55
CA GLU A 118 -10.61 9.68 -2.95
C GLU A 118 -9.88 8.54 -3.67
N TRP A 119 -8.84 7.97 -3.03
CA TRP A 119 -8.15 6.82 -3.59
C TRP A 119 -9.09 5.62 -3.79
N LEU A 120 -9.93 5.28 -2.80
CA LEU A 120 -10.90 4.18 -2.89
C LEU A 120 -11.91 4.41 -4.03
N LEU A 121 -12.42 5.63 -4.19
CA LEU A 121 -13.38 5.97 -5.24
C LEU A 121 -12.75 5.95 -6.64
N ALA A 122 -11.46 6.28 -6.74
CA ALA A 122 -10.71 6.22 -8.01
C ALA A 122 -10.36 4.77 -8.42
N HIS A 123 -10.48 3.80 -7.52
CA HIS A 123 -10.11 2.40 -7.74
C HIS A 123 -11.30 1.44 -7.53
N PRO A 124 -12.40 1.60 -8.28
CA PRO A 124 -13.56 0.73 -8.14
C PRO A 124 -13.22 -0.70 -8.57
N LYS A 125 -13.79 -1.68 -7.87
CA LYS A 125 -13.70 -3.06 -8.31
C LYS A 125 -14.42 -3.24 -9.65
N SER A 126 -13.74 -3.80 -10.63
CA SER A 126 -14.38 -4.19 -11.91
C SER A 126 -15.45 -5.25 -11.63
N TYR A 127 -16.70 -4.92 -11.87
CA TYR A 127 -17.75 -5.94 -11.96
C TYR A 127 -17.55 -6.67 -13.28
N ASN A 128 -17.07 -7.92 -13.23
CA ASN A 128 -17.33 -8.82 -14.33
C ASN A 128 -18.84 -9.07 -14.32
N SER A 129 -19.56 -8.48 -15.26
CA SER A 129 -20.92 -8.94 -15.55
C SER A 129 -20.82 -10.43 -15.84
N PHE A 130 -21.35 -11.26 -14.95
CA PHE A 130 -21.60 -12.64 -15.30
C PHE A 130 -22.54 -12.59 -16.51
N SER A 131 -22.02 -12.90 -17.69
CA SER A 131 -22.86 -13.22 -18.84
C SER A 131 -23.46 -14.58 -18.51
N ASP A 132 -24.78 -14.56 -18.24
CA ASP A 132 -25.64 -15.76 -18.18
C ASP A 132 -25.57 -16.58 -19.49
#